data_574e86003c1a6f8e916122ea7dc40d07
#
_entry.id   574e86003c1a6f8e916122ea7dc40d07
#
_cell.length_a   1.000
_cell.length_b   1.000
_cell.length_c   1.000
_cell.angle_alpha   90.00
_cell.angle_beta   90.00
_cell.angle_gamma   90.00
#
_symmetry.space_group_name_H-M   'P 1'
#
loop_
_entity.id
_entity.type
_entity.pdbx_description
1 polymer ?
#
loop_
_entity_poly.entity_id
_entity_poly.type
_entity_poly.pdbx_seq_one_letter_code
_entity_poly.pdbx_strand_id
1 'polypeptide(L)'
;RGLGDVYKRQVPLTVHFGQEEYIDGVTIDNKTFYEKLIESDVLPTTSQATPDAFIKEFEKVRQAEEAAVVITLASKFSGTYQSAMIAAADYENIYVVDGTSAAMGTGILVELAFRLLDAGMTAEETAQALEEEKKKIVVVALVDTLEYLKRGGRISKTAAFAGGVLNIKPVLSVIDGEIHLLGKARGSKMGNNLLVQ
;
A
#
# COMPACT_ATOMS: atom_id res chain seq x y z
N ARG A 1 -28.91 7.42 -16.54
CA ARG A 1 -28.80 6.98 -15.14
C ARG A 1 -27.75 7.87 -14.53
N GLY A 2 -28.09 8.64 -13.49
CA GLY A 2 -27.09 9.41 -12.74
C GLY A 2 -26.06 8.46 -12.16
N LEU A 3 -24.78 8.88 -12.19
CA LEU A 3 -23.73 8.20 -11.47
C LEU A 3 -24.13 8.21 -9.99
N GLY A 4 -24.22 7.04 -9.37
CA GLY A 4 -24.40 6.92 -7.92
C GLY A 4 -23.24 7.58 -7.21
N ASP A 5 -23.41 7.90 -5.93
CA ASP A 5 -22.34 8.49 -5.13
C ASP A 5 -21.14 7.55 -5.11
N VAL A 6 -19.96 8.08 -5.49
CA VAL A 6 -18.69 7.36 -5.40
C VAL A 6 -18.25 7.36 -3.94
N TYR A 7 -18.04 6.19 -3.35
CA TYR A 7 -17.60 6.05 -1.96
C TYR A 7 -16.48 5.03 -1.80
N LYS A 8 -15.71 5.17 -0.74
CA LYS A 8 -14.58 4.33 -0.43
C LYS A 8 -14.92 3.27 0.62
N ARG A 9 -14.59 2.02 0.32
CA ARG A 9 -14.51 0.91 1.27
C ARG A 9 -13.05 0.54 1.53
N GLN A 10 -12.76 0.01 2.70
CA GLN A 10 -11.41 -0.46 3.04
C GLN A 10 -11.46 -1.91 3.50
N VAL A 11 -10.51 -2.70 3.01
CA VAL A 11 -10.23 -4.05 3.49
C VAL A 11 -8.89 -3.99 4.23
N PRO A 12 -8.90 -3.95 5.57
CA PRO A 12 -7.71 -3.71 6.36
C PRO A 12 -6.76 -4.91 6.39
N LEU A 13 -5.49 -4.62 6.65
CA LEU A 13 -4.50 -5.62 7.04
C LEU A 13 -4.66 -5.94 8.53
N THR A 14 -4.05 -7.06 8.96
CA THR A 14 -3.92 -7.39 10.37
C THR A 14 -2.51 -7.07 10.85
N VAL A 15 -2.39 -6.46 12.01
CA VAL A 15 -1.13 -6.13 12.69
C VAL A 15 -0.99 -7.04 13.92
N HIS A 16 0.18 -7.63 14.11
CA HIS A 16 0.48 -8.52 15.23
C HIS A 16 1.62 -7.95 16.07
N PHE A 17 1.41 -7.85 17.38
CA PHE A 17 2.44 -7.61 18.38
C PHE A 17 2.56 -8.88 19.25
N GLY A 18 3.49 -9.77 18.88
CA GLY A 18 3.59 -11.08 19.51
C GLY A 18 2.33 -11.91 19.32
N GLN A 19 1.58 -12.15 20.41
CA GLN A 19 0.31 -12.88 20.40
C GLN A 19 -0.93 -11.98 20.26
N GLU A 20 -0.74 -10.67 20.34
CA GLU A 20 -1.84 -9.71 20.18
C GLU A 20 -2.09 -9.43 18.72
N GLU A 21 -3.36 -9.39 18.33
CA GLU A 21 -3.81 -9.22 16.95
C GLU A 21 -4.72 -7.99 16.85
N TYR A 22 -4.46 -7.13 15.86
CA TYR A 22 -5.19 -5.88 15.63
C TYR A 22 -5.55 -5.72 14.16
N ILE A 23 -6.72 -5.15 13.92
CA ILE A 23 -7.17 -4.76 12.58
C ILE A 23 -6.75 -3.31 12.35
N ASP A 24 -5.91 -3.07 11.33
CA ASP A 24 -5.34 -1.77 11.01
C ASP A 24 -6.41 -0.71 10.74
N GLY A 25 -6.34 0.41 11.47
CA GLY A 25 -7.31 1.50 11.39
C GLY A 25 -8.70 1.19 11.96
N VAL A 26 -8.92 0.00 12.57
CA VAL A 26 -10.20 -0.42 13.17
C VAL A 26 -10.05 -0.67 14.67
N THR A 27 -9.15 -1.58 15.06
CA THR A 27 -8.89 -1.91 16.46
C THR A 27 -7.56 -1.39 16.97
N ILE A 28 -6.74 -0.84 16.09
CA ILE A 28 -5.53 -0.08 16.42
C ILE A 28 -5.45 1.16 15.52
N ASP A 29 -5.25 2.32 16.12
CA ASP A 29 -4.96 3.56 15.41
C ASP A 29 -3.45 3.83 15.32
N ASN A 30 -3.05 4.84 14.54
CA ASN A 30 -1.65 5.20 14.38
C ASN A 30 -0.97 5.54 15.69
N LYS A 31 -1.66 6.26 16.59
CA LYS A 31 -1.10 6.66 17.88
C LYS A 31 -0.78 5.43 18.72
N THR A 32 -1.76 4.57 18.94
CA THR A 32 -1.60 3.33 19.71
C THR A 32 -0.56 2.40 19.09
N PHE A 33 -0.50 2.32 17.74
CA PHE A 33 0.52 1.56 17.05
C PHE A 33 1.94 2.04 17.38
N TYR A 34 2.19 3.35 17.32
CA TYR A 34 3.52 3.91 17.62
C TYR A 34 3.87 3.83 19.09
N GLU A 35 2.91 3.98 20.00
CA GLU A 35 3.11 3.77 21.44
C GLU A 35 3.54 2.32 21.70
N LYS A 36 2.81 1.34 21.15
CA LYS A 36 3.20 -0.08 21.26
C LYS A 36 4.55 -0.39 20.60
N LEU A 37 4.85 0.22 19.46
CA LEU A 37 6.14 0.03 18.78
C LEU A 37 7.34 0.50 19.64
N ILE A 38 7.15 1.56 20.43
CA ILE A 38 8.19 2.11 21.33
C ILE A 38 8.31 1.27 22.61
N GLU A 39 7.18 0.80 23.15
CA GLU A 39 7.13 0.10 24.41
C GLU A 39 7.42 -1.40 24.30
N SER A 40 7.25 -1.98 23.11
CA SER A 40 7.40 -3.41 22.88
C SER A 40 8.83 -3.80 22.47
N ASP A 41 9.36 -4.82 23.09
CA ASP A 41 10.61 -5.48 22.66
C ASP A 41 10.42 -6.33 21.40
N VAL A 42 9.16 -6.59 21.01
CA VAL A 42 8.79 -7.41 19.86
C VAL A 42 8.38 -6.51 18.71
N LEU A 43 9.06 -6.62 17.58
CA LEU A 43 8.67 -5.90 16.37
C LEU A 43 7.34 -6.42 15.83
N PRO A 44 6.44 -5.51 15.43
CA PRO A 44 5.18 -5.92 14.82
C PRO A 44 5.41 -6.61 13.48
N THR A 45 4.52 -7.53 13.17
CA THR A 45 4.38 -8.15 11.85
C THR A 45 2.99 -7.87 11.29
N THR A 46 2.80 -8.12 10.01
CA THR A 46 1.50 -7.92 9.36
C THR A 46 1.09 -9.16 8.59
N SER A 47 -0.22 -9.42 8.57
CA SER A 47 -0.83 -10.40 7.69
C SER A 47 -1.61 -9.69 6.59
N GLN A 48 -1.60 -10.27 5.39
CA GLN A 48 -2.38 -9.78 4.25
C GLN A 48 -3.88 -9.83 4.53
N ALA A 49 -4.66 -8.97 3.89
CA ALA A 49 -6.10 -9.11 3.85
C ALA A 49 -6.48 -10.45 3.19
N THR A 50 -7.40 -11.18 3.80
CA THR A 50 -7.80 -12.51 3.33
C THR A 50 -8.81 -12.42 2.17
N PRO A 51 -8.93 -13.47 1.31
CA PRO A 51 -10.00 -13.51 0.31
C PRO A 51 -11.40 -13.33 0.93
N ASP A 52 -11.68 -13.94 2.09
CA ASP A 52 -12.96 -13.78 2.79
C ASP A 52 -13.27 -12.33 3.19
N ALA A 53 -12.24 -11.56 3.56
CA ALA A 53 -12.42 -10.15 3.88
C ALA A 53 -12.83 -9.34 2.64
N PHE A 54 -12.27 -9.65 1.48
CA PHE A 54 -12.67 -9.05 0.20
C PHE A 54 -14.07 -9.51 -0.22
N ILE A 55 -14.39 -10.80 -0.14
CA ILE A 55 -15.71 -11.35 -0.48
C ILE A 55 -16.81 -10.62 0.28
N LYS A 56 -16.63 -10.36 1.58
CA LYS A 56 -17.59 -9.62 2.39
C LYS A 56 -17.91 -8.22 1.83
N GLU A 57 -16.92 -7.52 1.29
CA GLU A 57 -17.14 -6.22 0.66
C GLU A 57 -17.71 -6.35 -0.76
N PHE A 58 -17.27 -7.35 -1.53
CA PHE A 58 -17.77 -7.60 -2.89
C PHE A 58 -19.24 -8.02 -2.90
N GLU A 59 -19.68 -8.79 -1.90
CA GLU A 59 -21.09 -9.11 -1.72
C GLU A 59 -21.98 -7.86 -1.51
N LYS A 60 -21.48 -6.86 -0.80
CA LYS A 60 -22.20 -5.59 -0.63
C LYS A 60 -22.30 -4.83 -1.97
N VAL A 61 -21.24 -4.83 -2.78
CA VAL A 61 -21.23 -4.23 -4.12
C VAL A 61 -22.22 -4.96 -5.03
N ARG A 62 -22.21 -6.30 -5.00
CA ARG A 62 -23.14 -7.13 -5.78
C ARG A 62 -24.60 -6.88 -5.38
N GLN A 63 -24.90 -6.84 -4.09
CA GLN A 63 -26.26 -6.58 -3.58
C GLN A 63 -26.79 -5.19 -3.94
N ALA A 64 -25.88 -4.21 -4.07
CA ALA A 64 -26.22 -2.86 -4.50
C ALA A 64 -26.32 -2.73 -6.03
N GLU A 65 -26.04 -3.79 -6.80
CA GLU A 65 -25.93 -3.76 -8.27
C GLU A 65 -24.93 -2.72 -8.79
N GLU A 66 -23.86 -2.49 -8.01
CA GLU A 66 -22.78 -1.54 -8.31
C GLU A 66 -21.57 -2.23 -8.95
N ALA A 67 -20.59 -1.45 -9.34
CA ALA A 67 -19.26 -1.93 -9.75
C ALA A 67 -18.19 -1.32 -8.83
N ALA A 68 -17.04 -1.97 -8.71
CA ALA A 68 -15.97 -1.47 -7.90
C ALA A 68 -14.59 -1.60 -8.55
N VAL A 69 -13.74 -0.60 -8.31
CA VAL A 69 -12.30 -0.66 -8.57
C VAL A 69 -11.59 -0.96 -7.25
N VAL A 70 -10.82 -2.02 -7.22
CA VAL A 70 -10.05 -2.47 -6.05
C VAL A 70 -8.60 -2.13 -6.26
N ILE A 71 -8.05 -1.26 -5.45
CA ILE A 71 -6.64 -0.85 -5.53
C ILE A 71 -5.92 -1.41 -4.32
N THR A 72 -4.91 -2.25 -4.53
CA THR A 72 -4.10 -2.83 -3.47
C THR A 72 -2.72 -2.19 -3.41
N LEU A 73 -2.02 -2.38 -2.30
CA LEU A 73 -0.58 -2.18 -2.29
C LEU A 73 0.10 -3.19 -3.21
N ALA A 74 1.38 -2.92 -3.55
CA ALA A 74 2.13 -3.75 -4.49
C ALA A 74 2.09 -5.24 -4.14
N SER A 75 1.84 -6.07 -5.14
CA SER A 75 1.84 -7.54 -5.05
C SER A 75 3.18 -8.09 -4.57
N LYS A 76 4.29 -7.40 -4.85
CA LYS A 76 5.63 -7.75 -4.37
C LYS A 76 5.85 -7.48 -2.88
N PHE A 77 5.02 -6.66 -2.24
CA PHE A 77 5.09 -6.38 -0.80
C PHE A 77 4.18 -7.26 0.02
N SER A 78 3.03 -7.67 -0.55
CA SER A 78 1.99 -8.39 0.17
C SER A 78 1.17 -9.27 -0.76
N GLY A 79 0.76 -10.44 -0.27
CA GLY A 79 -0.20 -11.29 -0.96
C GLY A 79 -1.64 -10.71 -1.01
N THR A 80 -1.86 -9.49 -0.53
CA THR A 80 -3.18 -8.84 -0.54
C THR A 80 -3.76 -8.73 -1.95
N TYR A 81 -2.93 -8.38 -2.96
CA TYR A 81 -3.36 -8.39 -4.35
C TYR A 81 -3.87 -9.77 -4.79
N GLN A 82 -3.11 -10.81 -4.50
CA GLN A 82 -3.53 -12.19 -4.83
C GLN A 82 -4.83 -12.58 -4.12
N SER A 83 -4.99 -12.19 -2.85
CA SER A 83 -6.25 -12.40 -2.12
C SER A 83 -7.44 -11.71 -2.78
N ALA A 84 -7.25 -10.45 -3.24
CA ALA A 84 -8.28 -9.71 -3.95
C ALA A 84 -8.62 -10.36 -5.29
N MET A 85 -7.63 -10.82 -6.05
CA MET A 85 -7.84 -11.54 -7.32
C MET A 85 -8.59 -12.85 -7.16
N ILE A 86 -8.26 -13.63 -6.12
CA ILE A 86 -8.98 -14.87 -5.79
C ILE A 86 -10.44 -14.54 -5.45
N ALA A 87 -10.66 -13.52 -4.62
CA ALA A 87 -12.01 -13.12 -4.23
C ALA A 87 -12.84 -12.59 -5.40
N ALA A 88 -12.20 -11.89 -6.37
CA ALA A 88 -12.88 -11.28 -7.51
C ALA A 88 -13.25 -12.27 -8.60
N ALA A 89 -12.75 -13.50 -8.58
CA ALA A 89 -12.92 -14.48 -9.67
C ALA A 89 -14.38 -14.79 -10.03
N ASP A 90 -15.30 -14.67 -9.06
CA ASP A 90 -16.72 -14.94 -9.23
C ASP A 90 -17.58 -13.65 -9.42
N TYR A 91 -16.95 -12.51 -9.70
CA TYR A 91 -17.61 -11.20 -9.82
C TYR A 91 -17.23 -10.52 -11.14
N GLU A 92 -18.20 -10.27 -12.00
CA GLU A 92 -18.00 -9.63 -13.32
C GLU A 92 -17.77 -8.11 -13.22
N ASN A 93 -18.19 -7.48 -12.12
CA ASN A 93 -18.20 -6.04 -11.90
C ASN A 93 -17.14 -5.54 -10.91
N ILE A 94 -16.16 -6.39 -10.57
CA ILE A 94 -15.04 -6.07 -9.66
C ILE A 94 -13.73 -6.06 -10.46
N TYR A 95 -13.06 -4.92 -10.48
CA TYR A 95 -11.82 -4.68 -11.23
C TYR A 95 -10.66 -4.47 -10.28
N VAL A 96 -9.70 -5.40 -10.24
CA VAL A 96 -8.58 -5.37 -9.29
C VAL A 96 -7.32 -4.83 -9.96
N VAL A 97 -6.74 -3.81 -9.36
CA VAL A 97 -5.51 -3.12 -9.81
C VAL A 97 -4.41 -3.35 -8.78
N ASP A 98 -3.27 -3.93 -9.22
CA ASP A 98 -2.05 -3.92 -8.44
C ASP A 98 -1.47 -2.50 -8.44
N GLY A 99 -1.47 -1.84 -7.30
CA GLY A 99 -0.98 -0.47 -7.19
C GLY A 99 0.53 -0.31 -7.42
N THR A 100 1.29 -1.41 -7.50
CA THR A 100 2.76 -1.44 -7.71
C THR A 100 3.54 -0.47 -6.80
N SER A 101 2.92 -0.05 -5.72
CA SER A 101 3.42 0.94 -4.76
C SER A 101 2.87 0.67 -3.36
N ALA A 102 3.20 1.52 -2.42
CA ALA A 102 2.66 1.53 -1.07
C ALA A 102 2.49 2.97 -0.57
N ALA A 103 1.79 3.12 0.56
CA ALA A 103 1.59 4.40 1.24
C ALA A 103 1.09 5.50 0.29
N MET A 104 1.89 6.57 0.10
CA MET A 104 1.50 7.72 -0.74
C MET A 104 1.22 7.35 -2.19
N GLY A 105 1.99 6.40 -2.77
CA GLY A 105 1.80 5.99 -4.16
C GLY A 105 0.45 5.31 -4.39
N THR A 106 0.04 4.42 -3.49
CA THR A 106 -1.30 3.81 -3.52
C THR A 106 -2.39 4.87 -3.28
N GLY A 107 -2.14 5.83 -2.36
CA GLY A 107 -3.06 6.93 -2.08
C GLY A 107 -3.34 7.81 -3.30
N ILE A 108 -2.31 8.10 -4.11
CA ILE A 108 -2.44 8.88 -5.36
C ILE A 108 -3.34 8.12 -6.36
N LEU A 109 -3.17 6.80 -6.50
CA LEU A 109 -4.03 5.99 -7.37
C LEU A 109 -5.49 5.99 -6.92
N VAL A 110 -5.73 5.91 -5.60
CA VAL A 110 -7.09 6.00 -5.06
C VAL A 110 -7.71 7.35 -5.37
N GLU A 111 -6.98 8.44 -5.17
CA GLU A 111 -7.48 9.77 -5.49
C GLU A 111 -7.75 9.94 -7.00
N LEU A 112 -6.87 9.41 -7.84
CA LEU A 112 -7.08 9.44 -9.28
C LEU A 112 -8.33 8.63 -9.68
N ALA A 113 -8.56 7.46 -9.08
CA ALA A 113 -9.76 6.67 -9.32
C ALA A 113 -11.04 7.47 -9.02
N PHE A 114 -11.09 8.17 -7.89
CA PHE A 114 -12.21 9.05 -7.57
C PHE A 114 -12.44 10.12 -8.64
N ARG A 115 -11.38 10.80 -9.09
CA ARG A 115 -11.49 11.84 -10.13
C ARG A 115 -12.00 11.29 -11.46
N LEU A 116 -11.55 10.09 -11.85
CA LEU A 116 -11.99 9.46 -13.11
C LEU A 116 -13.45 9.00 -13.03
N LEU A 117 -13.85 8.41 -11.91
CA LEU A 117 -15.25 8.02 -11.68
C LEU A 117 -16.17 9.25 -11.60
N ASP A 118 -15.78 10.31 -10.91
CA ASP A 118 -16.53 11.58 -10.86
C ASP A 118 -16.63 12.25 -12.23
N ALA A 119 -15.65 12.05 -13.11
CA ALA A 119 -15.68 12.51 -14.50
C ALA A 119 -16.58 11.65 -15.40
N GLY A 120 -17.18 10.57 -14.88
CA GLY A 120 -18.13 9.73 -15.59
C GLY A 120 -17.57 8.48 -16.23
N MET A 121 -16.30 8.14 -15.97
CA MET A 121 -15.74 6.85 -16.41
C MET A 121 -16.39 5.69 -15.65
N THR A 122 -16.56 4.57 -16.33
CA THR A 122 -16.98 3.32 -15.70
C THR A 122 -15.87 2.75 -14.81
N ALA A 123 -16.22 1.80 -13.92
CA ALA A 123 -15.21 1.12 -13.09
C ALA A 123 -14.16 0.39 -13.95
N GLU A 124 -14.57 -0.22 -15.06
CA GLU A 124 -13.67 -0.89 -16.00
C GLU A 124 -12.69 0.09 -16.66
N GLU A 125 -13.21 1.17 -17.24
CA GLU A 125 -12.38 2.21 -17.88
C GLU A 125 -11.43 2.85 -16.86
N THR A 126 -11.90 3.08 -15.63
CA THR A 126 -11.08 3.60 -14.53
C THR A 126 -9.94 2.62 -14.20
N ALA A 127 -10.24 1.33 -14.03
CA ALA A 127 -9.20 0.34 -13.76
C ALA A 127 -8.15 0.26 -14.88
N GLN A 128 -8.59 0.31 -16.15
CA GLN A 128 -7.70 0.34 -17.31
C GLN A 128 -6.80 1.60 -17.32
N ALA A 129 -7.37 2.76 -17.00
CA ALA A 129 -6.61 4.01 -16.90
C ALA A 129 -5.58 3.94 -15.78
N LEU A 130 -5.93 3.38 -14.62
CA LEU A 130 -5.00 3.21 -13.49
C LEU A 130 -3.84 2.27 -13.82
N GLU A 131 -4.04 1.24 -14.66
CA GLU A 131 -2.97 0.35 -15.11
C GLU A 131 -1.88 1.10 -15.90
N GLU A 132 -2.23 2.17 -16.61
CA GLU A 132 -1.27 3.01 -17.32
C GLU A 132 -0.67 4.10 -16.41
N GLU A 133 -1.49 4.74 -15.57
CA GLU A 133 -1.06 5.85 -14.73
C GLU A 133 -0.14 5.40 -13.58
N LYS A 134 -0.33 4.20 -13.03
CA LYS A 134 0.54 3.66 -11.98
C LYS A 134 2.01 3.59 -12.38
N LYS A 135 2.30 3.41 -13.69
CA LYS A 135 3.66 3.35 -14.24
C LYS A 135 4.41 4.69 -14.13
N LYS A 136 3.68 5.78 -13.94
CA LYS A 136 4.23 7.15 -13.82
C LYS A 136 4.51 7.54 -12.37
N ILE A 137 4.07 6.72 -11.41
CA ILE A 137 4.20 7.02 -9.98
C ILE A 137 5.52 6.49 -9.46
N VAL A 138 6.36 7.39 -8.99
CA VAL A 138 7.59 7.07 -8.27
C VAL A 138 7.49 7.64 -6.86
N VAL A 139 7.58 6.77 -5.87
CA VAL A 139 7.66 7.18 -4.46
C VAL A 139 9.12 7.26 -4.07
N VAL A 140 9.55 8.40 -3.57
CA VAL A 140 10.90 8.60 -3.02
C VAL A 140 10.78 8.91 -1.53
N ALA A 141 11.60 8.25 -0.71
CA ALA A 141 11.56 8.39 0.72
C ALA A 141 12.96 8.48 1.33
N LEU A 142 13.13 9.42 2.26
CA LEU A 142 14.27 9.48 3.15
C LEU A 142 13.90 8.74 4.45
N VAL A 143 14.66 7.72 4.81
CA VAL A 143 14.41 6.94 6.03
C VAL A 143 15.59 7.03 7.00
N ASP A 144 15.32 6.90 8.28
CA ASP A 144 16.34 6.94 9.30
C ASP A 144 17.14 5.63 9.37
N THR A 145 16.46 4.51 9.08
CA THR A 145 17.06 3.17 9.13
C THR A 145 16.38 2.23 8.13
N LEU A 146 17.12 1.24 7.66
CA LEU A 146 16.59 0.13 6.85
C LEU A 146 16.19 -1.08 7.72
N GLU A 147 16.36 -1.01 9.02
CA GLU A 147 16.21 -2.15 9.91
C GLU A 147 14.81 -2.78 9.81
N TYR A 148 13.75 -1.95 9.85
CA TYR A 148 12.38 -2.43 9.74
C TYR A 148 12.08 -3.09 8.39
N LEU A 149 12.56 -2.52 7.29
CA LEU A 149 12.42 -3.10 5.95
C LEU A 149 13.18 -4.43 5.83
N LYS A 150 14.39 -4.50 6.41
CA LYS A 150 15.21 -5.71 6.43
C LYS A 150 14.54 -6.82 7.25
N ARG A 151 14.09 -6.52 8.46
CA ARG A 151 13.40 -7.48 9.34
C ARG A 151 12.06 -7.90 8.76
N GLY A 152 11.33 -6.99 8.12
CA GLY A 152 10.09 -7.28 7.41
C GLY A 152 10.27 -8.04 6.10
N GLY A 153 11.50 -8.21 5.61
CA GLY A 153 11.79 -8.92 4.36
C GLY A 153 11.34 -8.19 3.09
N ARG A 154 11.00 -6.89 3.16
CA ARG A 154 10.54 -6.07 2.02
C ARG A 154 11.63 -5.21 1.41
N ILE A 155 12.89 -5.50 1.72
CA ILE A 155 14.03 -4.90 1.05
C ILE A 155 14.69 -5.95 0.15
N SER A 156 15.02 -5.57 -1.09
CA SER A 156 15.70 -6.49 -2.01
C SER A 156 17.10 -6.85 -1.50
N LYS A 157 17.59 -8.04 -1.86
CA LYS A 157 18.93 -8.51 -1.47
C LYS A 157 20.06 -7.58 -1.96
N THR A 158 19.82 -6.85 -3.05
CA THR A 158 20.75 -5.86 -3.61
C THR A 158 20.82 -4.58 -2.79
N ALA A 159 19.78 -4.28 -2.00
CA ALA A 159 19.76 -3.19 -1.04
C ALA A 159 20.34 -3.58 0.32
N ALA A 160 21.04 -4.72 0.42
CA ALA A 160 21.73 -5.17 1.62
C ALA A 160 22.83 -4.17 1.99
N PHE A 161 22.40 -3.10 2.63
CA PHE A 161 23.26 -2.07 3.17
C PHE A 161 23.94 -2.60 4.42
N ALA A 162 25.14 -3.13 4.25
CA ALA A 162 26.03 -3.37 5.36
C ALA A 162 26.58 -2.03 5.85
N GLY A 163 26.27 -1.67 7.07
CA GLY A 163 27.08 -0.70 7.76
C GLY A 163 26.31 0.37 8.53
N GLY A 164 26.29 0.23 9.83
CA GLY A 164 25.95 1.28 10.78
C GLY A 164 26.97 2.42 10.77
N VAL A 165 27.03 3.19 9.67
CA VAL A 165 27.77 4.43 9.65
C VAL A 165 26.88 5.50 10.26
N LEU A 166 27.32 6.04 11.37
CA LEU A 166 26.61 7.08 12.13
C LEU A 166 26.23 8.25 11.20
N ASN A 167 24.95 8.68 11.25
CA ASN A 167 24.40 9.79 10.48
C ASN A 167 24.24 9.61 8.96
N ILE A 168 24.24 8.39 8.43
CA ILE A 168 23.87 8.16 7.03
C ILE A 168 22.41 7.74 6.95
N LYS A 169 21.61 8.52 6.23
CA LYS A 169 20.21 8.26 5.96
C LYS A 169 20.03 7.73 4.55
N PRO A 170 19.44 6.54 4.37
CA PRO A 170 19.12 6.01 3.05
C PRO A 170 18.02 6.83 2.35
N VAL A 171 18.19 7.05 1.05
CA VAL A 171 17.16 7.54 0.14
C VAL A 171 16.70 6.37 -0.70
N LEU A 172 15.42 6.07 -0.61
CA LEU A 172 14.78 4.93 -1.26
C LEU A 172 13.81 5.40 -2.34
N SER A 173 13.61 4.56 -3.34
CA SER A 173 12.45 4.66 -4.24
C SER A 173 11.65 3.38 -4.25
N VAL A 174 10.36 3.52 -4.54
CA VAL A 174 9.48 2.40 -4.89
C VAL A 174 9.17 2.52 -6.37
N ILE A 175 9.63 1.55 -7.14
CA ILE A 175 9.45 1.45 -8.59
C ILE A 175 9.02 0.02 -8.89
N ASP A 176 7.94 -0.14 -9.63
CA ASP A 176 7.39 -1.45 -10.02
C ASP A 176 7.18 -2.41 -8.83
N GLY A 177 6.76 -1.88 -7.70
CA GLY A 177 6.52 -2.65 -6.48
C GLY A 177 7.79 -3.12 -5.78
N GLU A 178 8.96 -2.57 -6.09
CA GLU A 178 10.23 -2.91 -5.43
C GLU A 178 10.87 -1.68 -4.79
N ILE A 179 11.58 -1.93 -3.67
CA ILE A 179 12.36 -0.89 -3.00
C ILE A 179 13.78 -0.88 -3.56
N HIS A 180 14.18 0.26 -4.09
CA HIS A 180 15.52 0.53 -4.60
C HIS A 180 16.24 1.56 -3.73
N LEU A 181 17.52 1.37 -3.52
CA LEU A 181 18.38 2.38 -2.87
C LEU A 181 18.83 3.38 -3.94
N LEU A 182 18.31 4.60 -3.89
CA LEU A 182 18.73 5.70 -4.78
C LEU A 182 20.05 6.34 -4.34
N GLY A 183 20.27 6.42 -3.02
CA GLY A 183 21.45 7.08 -2.52
C GLY A 183 21.53 7.09 -1.00
N LYS A 184 22.55 7.79 -0.52
CA LYS A 184 22.87 7.96 0.90
C LYS A 184 23.05 9.44 1.18
N ALA A 185 22.37 9.94 2.18
CA ALA A 185 22.52 11.30 2.62
C ALA A 185 23.24 11.37 3.97
N ARG A 186 24.15 12.30 4.13
CA ARG A 186 24.73 12.61 5.42
C ARG A 186 23.90 13.66 6.12
N GLY A 187 23.06 13.20 7.05
CA GLY A 187 22.08 14.02 7.77
C GLY A 187 20.84 14.40 6.94
N SER A 188 19.83 14.93 7.61
CA SER A 188 18.52 15.22 7.00
C SER A 188 18.56 16.30 5.94
N LYS A 189 19.41 17.33 6.09
CA LYS A 189 19.52 18.44 5.12
C LYS A 189 19.96 17.96 3.74
N MET A 190 20.99 17.09 3.68
CA MET A 190 21.46 16.51 2.42
C MET A 190 20.41 15.54 1.84
N GLY A 191 19.73 14.78 2.72
CA GLY A 191 18.65 13.88 2.32
C GLY A 191 17.49 14.61 1.65
N ASN A 192 17.03 15.69 2.25
CA ASN A 192 15.95 16.50 1.69
C ASN A 192 16.32 17.10 0.33
N ASN A 193 17.56 17.49 0.13
CA ASN A 193 18.03 17.98 -1.19
C ASN A 193 17.99 16.88 -2.27
N LEU A 194 18.21 15.61 -1.91
CA LEU A 194 18.12 14.49 -2.84
C LEU A 194 16.68 14.10 -3.19
N LEU A 195 15.70 14.50 -2.36
CA LEU A 195 14.27 14.26 -2.64
C LEU A 195 13.70 15.22 -3.68
N VAL A 196 14.35 16.37 -3.92
CA VAL A 196 13.87 17.44 -4.83
C VAL A 196 14.67 17.51 -6.15
N GLN A 197 15.64 16.66 -6.35
CA GLN A 197 16.38 16.52 -7.62
C GLN A 197 15.74 15.46 -8.51
#